data_312fa475c94e6dfc3fcc6d172bef2d44
#
_entry.id   312fa475c94e6dfc3fcc6d172bef2d44
#
_cell.length_a   1.000
_cell.length_b   1.000
_cell.length_c   1.000
_cell.angle_alpha   90.00
_cell.angle_beta   90.00
_cell.angle_gamma   90.00
#
_symmetry.space_group_name_H-M   'P 1'
#
loop_
_entity.id
_entity.type
_entity.pdbx_description
1 polymer ?
#
loop_
_entity_poly.entity_id
_entity_poly.type
_entity_poly.pdbx_seq_one_letter_code
_entity_poly.pdbx_strand_id
1 'polypeptide(L)'
;AGARQTSFYQRDPWKRLIRTLSLQNSVTFGTIKEADESANRINKLHEVIKGEDEVTGKIYDALDHDQLLWVHACLQVSSIFFFEKTVRKLSENEKDMYHKENMLSAKLVLIDENKMPQTHKELENWVIDLTRRKQFLLITDVANDVKSIIQTGPVPRHIKPIWPFISFMAFHTLPEEFRNLYGVNQKKWHKKVVNINLSILRITRPFLPPFFRLIPPARWAKQRIKNRPDLQFKQKSKI
;
A
#
# COMPACT_ATOMS: atom_id res chain seq x y z
N ALA A 1 7.45 15.21 -8.65
CA ALA A 1 8.61 15.24 -9.56
C ALA A 1 8.81 13.92 -10.29
N GLY A 2 9.21 12.84 -9.63
CA GLY A 2 9.59 11.58 -10.30
C GLY A 2 8.49 10.92 -11.15
N ALA A 3 7.23 11.04 -10.77
CA ALA A 3 6.12 10.56 -11.59
C ALA A 3 5.98 11.37 -12.89
N ARG A 4 6.24 12.68 -12.84
CA ARG A 4 6.20 13.58 -13.99
C ARG A 4 7.33 13.27 -14.97
N GLN A 5 8.57 13.11 -14.49
CA GLN A 5 9.73 12.79 -15.33
C GLN A 5 9.54 11.48 -16.11
N THR A 6 8.98 10.46 -15.47
CA THR A 6 8.83 9.15 -16.11
C THR A 6 7.63 9.04 -17.03
N SER A 7 6.59 9.88 -16.87
CA SER A 7 5.29 9.86 -17.60
C SER A 7 4.65 8.46 -17.78
N PHE A 8 5.20 7.42 -17.16
CA PHE A 8 4.70 6.05 -17.27
C PHE A 8 3.28 5.88 -16.74
N TYR A 9 2.87 6.70 -15.76
CA TYR A 9 1.52 6.64 -15.20
C TYR A 9 0.45 7.07 -16.21
N GLN A 10 0.80 7.88 -17.21
CA GLN A 10 -0.12 8.32 -18.27
C GLN A 10 -0.21 7.30 -19.41
N ARG A 11 0.92 6.65 -19.77
CA ARG A 11 1.00 5.75 -20.93
C ARG A 11 0.24 4.44 -20.74
N ASP A 12 0.45 3.77 -19.61
CA ASP A 12 -0.22 2.50 -19.29
C ASP A 12 -0.33 2.34 -17.77
N PRO A 13 -1.28 3.03 -17.12
CA PRO A 13 -1.45 2.98 -15.67
C PRO A 13 -1.78 1.58 -15.16
N TRP A 14 -2.54 0.79 -15.94
CA TRP A 14 -2.89 -0.57 -15.56
C TRP A 14 -1.67 -1.50 -15.51
N LYS A 15 -0.85 -1.48 -16.55
CA LYS A 15 0.38 -2.26 -16.60
C LYS A 15 1.36 -1.86 -15.50
N ARG A 16 1.45 -0.54 -15.21
CA ARG A 16 2.25 -0.04 -14.10
C ARG A 16 1.75 -0.58 -12.75
N LEU A 17 0.43 -0.54 -12.51
CA LEU A 17 -0.17 -1.08 -11.29
C LEU A 17 0.15 -2.57 -11.13
N ILE A 18 -0.08 -3.37 -12.16
CA ILE A 18 0.19 -4.82 -12.14
C ILE A 18 1.67 -5.10 -11.88
N ARG A 19 2.57 -4.35 -12.53
CA ARG A 19 4.02 -4.49 -12.30
C ARG A 19 4.40 -4.17 -10.84
N THR A 20 3.87 -3.09 -10.29
CA THR A 20 4.12 -2.71 -8.89
C THR A 20 3.61 -3.77 -7.92
N LEU A 21 2.38 -4.26 -8.13
CA LEU A 21 1.81 -5.35 -7.34
C LEU A 21 2.62 -6.64 -7.45
N SER A 22 3.13 -6.97 -8.64
CA SER A 22 3.98 -8.14 -8.84
C SER A 22 5.28 -8.04 -8.05
N LEU A 23 5.97 -6.91 -8.10
CA LEU A 23 7.19 -6.66 -7.34
C LEU A 23 6.94 -6.73 -5.83
N GLN A 24 5.88 -6.06 -5.36
CA GLN A 24 5.49 -6.08 -3.94
C GLN A 24 5.12 -7.49 -3.48
N ASN A 25 4.41 -8.26 -4.30
CA ASN A 25 4.10 -9.66 -3.98
C ASN A 25 5.34 -10.54 -3.89
N SER A 26 6.34 -10.32 -4.73
CA SER A 26 7.62 -11.05 -4.67
C SER A 26 8.40 -10.71 -3.40
N VAL A 27 8.43 -9.45 -2.99
CA VAL A 27 9.05 -9.03 -1.72
C VAL A 27 8.35 -9.66 -0.52
N THR A 28 7.01 -9.71 -0.54
CA THR A 28 6.22 -10.16 0.62
C THR A 28 6.06 -11.68 0.70
N PHE A 29 5.85 -12.33 -0.44
CA PHE A 29 5.46 -13.74 -0.52
C PHE A 29 6.46 -14.62 -1.28
N GLY A 30 7.51 -14.05 -1.85
CA GLY A 30 8.54 -14.77 -2.58
C GLY A 30 9.47 -15.56 -1.66
N THR A 31 10.41 -16.26 -2.26
CA THR A 31 11.61 -16.77 -1.60
C THR A 31 12.55 -15.59 -1.28
N ILE A 32 13.54 -15.81 -0.42
CA ILE A 32 14.55 -14.77 -0.10
C ILE A 32 15.19 -14.27 -1.41
N LYS A 33 15.56 -15.17 -2.31
CA LYS A 33 16.14 -14.82 -3.62
C LYS A 33 15.21 -13.93 -4.46
N GLU A 34 13.94 -14.30 -4.58
CA GLU A 34 12.94 -13.52 -5.33
C GLU A 34 12.69 -12.14 -4.68
N ALA A 35 12.70 -12.06 -3.36
CA ALA A 35 12.56 -10.82 -2.63
C ALA A 35 13.76 -9.89 -2.88
N ASP A 36 14.99 -10.40 -2.77
CA ASP A 36 16.22 -9.66 -3.02
C ASP A 36 16.30 -9.17 -4.49
N GLU A 37 16.00 -10.04 -5.45
CA GLU A 37 15.99 -9.67 -6.87
C GLU A 37 14.94 -8.57 -7.16
N SER A 38 13.77 -8.65 -6.54
CA SER A 38 12.71 -7.66 -6.72
C SER A 38 13.06 -6.34 -6.06
N ALA A 39 13.62 -6.37 -4.84
CA ALA A 39 14.10 -5.19 -4.14
C ALA A 39 15.22 -4.49 -4.93
N ASN A 40 16.19 -5.25 -5.43
CA ASN A 40 17.27 -4.71 -6.27
C ASN A 40 16.76 -4.04 -7.55
N ARG A 41 15.71 -4.58 -8.18
CA ARG A 41 15.07 -3.93 -9.34
C ARG A 41 14.39 -2.61 -8.96
N ILE A 42 13.72 -2.56 -7.81
CA ILE A 42 13.09 -1.33 -7.31
C ILE A 42 14.15 -0.29 -7.02
N ASN A 43 15.21 -0.66 -6.30
CA ASN A 43 16.29 0.24 -5.91
C ASN A 43 17.01 0.82 -7.14
N LYS A 44 17.35 0.00 -8.12
CA LYS A 44 17.96 0.46 -9.40
C LYS A 44 17.05 1.43 -10.17
N LEU A 45 15.73 1.24 -10.12
CA LEU A 45 14.80 2.18 -10.72
C LEU A 45 14.79 3.53 -9.98
N HIS A 46 14.88 3.50 -8.65
CA HIS A 46 14.92 4.72 -7.85
C HIS A 46 16.23 5.48 -8.01
N GLU A 47 17.38 4.80 -8.17
CA GLU A 47 18.70 5.42 -8.38
C GLU A 47 18.74 6.40 -9.56
N VAL A 48 17.97 6.13 -10.62
CA VAL A 48 17.96 6.97 -11.83
C VAL A 48 16.88 8.06 -11.82
N ILE A 49 16.00 8.06 -10.81
CA ILE A 49 14.90 9.04 -10.72
C ILE A 49 15.33 10.16 -9.79
N LYS A 50 16.01 11.14 -10.34
CA LYS A 50 16.49 12.35 -9.68
C LYS A 50 16.28 13.57 -10.57
N GLY A 51 16.14 14.73 -9.97
CA GLY A 51 16.02 15.98 -10.72
C GLY A 51 15.54 17.13 -9.85
N GLU A 52 15.18 18.21 -10.48
CA GLU A 52 14.56 19.36 -9.85
C GLU A 52 13.05 19.28 -10.01
N ASP A 53 12.30 19.55 -8.93
CA ASP A 53 10.85 19.65 -8.96
C ASP A 53 10.46 21.00 -9.58
N GLU A 54 9.83 20.97 -10.75
CA GLU A 54 9.46 22.15 -11.54
C GLU A 54 8.49 23.11 -10.79
N VAL A 55 7.77 22.59 -9.78
CA VAL A 55 6.79 23.39 -9.02
C VAL A 55 7.44 24.07 -7.82
N THR A 56 8.35 23.37 -7.14
CA THR A 56 8.95 23.85 -5.89
C THR A 56 10.39 24.31 -6.05
N GLY A 57 11.06 24.03 -7.18
CA GLY A 57 12.49 24.29 -7.40
C GLY A 57 13.41 23.47 -6.50
N LYS A 58 12.89 22.48 -5.78
CA LYS A 58 13.69 21.64 -4.89
C LYS A 58 14.25 20.43 -5.61
N ILE A 59 15.45 20.03 -5.23
CA ILE A 59 16.04 18.78 -5.71
C ILE A 59 15.19 17.61 -5.22
N TYR A 60 14.85 16.72 -6.13
CA TYR A 60 14.13 15.49 -5.89
C TYR A 60 15.04 14.28 -6.10
N ASP A 61 15.02 13.36 -5.14
CA ASP A 61 15.69 12.07 -5.21
C ASP A 61 14.70 10.98 -4.79
N ALA A 62 14.45 9.99 -5.65
CA ALA A 62 13.54 8.88 -5.31
C ALA A 62 14.09 7.95 -4.22
N LEU A 63 15.37 8.09 -3.85
CA LEU A 63 15.98 7.42 -2.71
C LEU A 63 15.94 8.26 -1.41
N ASP A 64 15.28 9.42 -1.43
CA ASP A 64 15.05 10.20 -0.21
C ASP A 64 14.36 9.34 0.84
N HIS A 65 14.99 9.23 2.01
CA HIS A 65 14.56 8.34 3.10
C HIS A 65 13.12 8.63 3.55
N ASP A 66 12.78 9.90 3.74
CA ASP A 66 11.46 10.28 4.26
C ASP A 66 10.36 9.98 3.25
N GLN A 67 10.64 10.11 1.95
CA GLN A 67 9.70 9.75 0.89
C GLN A 67 9.50 8.24 0.79
N LEU A 68 10.57 7.46 0.88
CA LEU A 68 10.49 6.00 0.92
C LEU A 68 9.71 5.53 2.15
N LEU A 69 10.05 6.07 3.33
CA LEU A 69 9.35 5.77 4.57
C LEU A 69 7.87 6.17 4.50
N TRP A 70 7.55 7.32 3.90
CA TRP A 70 6.17 7.76 3.70
C TRP A 70 5.35 6.73 2.90
N VAL A 71 5.86 6.28 1.77
CA VAL A 71 5.16 5.28 0.94
C VAL A 71 4.99 3.97 1.71
N HIS A 72 6.04 3.50 2.38
CA HIS A 72 6.01 2.28 3.18
C HIS A 72 5.00 2.37 4.33
N ALA A 73 5.00 3.48 5.06
CA ALA A 73 4.07 3.74 6.17
C ALA A 73 2.62 3.79 5.69
N CYS A 74 2.34 4.46 4.58
CA CYS A 74 0.99 4.49 3.99
C CYS A 74 0.48 3.09 3.63
N LEU A 75 1.33 2.23 3.07
CA LEU A 75 0.98 0.84 2.76
C LEU A 75 0.69 0.04 4.02
N GLN A 76 1.52 0.19 5.05
CA GLN A 76 1.34 -0.53 6.32
C GLN A 76 0.06 -0.10 7.05
N VAL A 77 -0.15 1.20 7.23
CA VAL A 77 -1.34 1.75 7.91
C VAL A 77 -2.62 1.37 7.16
N SER A 78 -2.60 1.45 5.82
CA SER A 78 -3.73 1.02 5.00
C SER A 78 -4.01 -0.47 5.13
N SER A 79 -2.97 -1.31 5.17
CA SER A 79 -3.11 -2.77 5.33
C SER A 79 -3.79 -3.13 6.64
N ILE A 80 -3.35 -2.53 7.76
CA ILE A 80 -3.97 -2.72 9.08
C ILE A 80 -5.42 -2.21 9.06
N PHE A 81 -5.68 -1.02 8.52
CA PHE A 81 -7.02 -0.48 8.40
C PHE A 81 -7.98 -1.43 7.68
N PHE A 82 -7.60 -1.92 6.49
CA PHE A 82 -8.44 -2.84 5.73
C PHE A 82 -8.57 -4.20 6.43
N PHE A 83 -7.51 -4.72 7.02
CA PHE A 83 -7.57 -5.96 7.79
C PHE A 83 -8.58 -5.84 8.95
N GLU A 84 -8.50 -4.77 9.73
CA GLU A 84 -9.40 -4.56 10.85
C GLU A 84 -10.85 -4.36 10.42
N LYS A 85 -11.09 -3.76 9.25
CA LYS A 85 -12.44 -3.56 8.71
C LYS A 85 -13.05 -4.82 8.09
N THR A 86 -12.24 -5.69 7.51
CA THR A 86 -12.73 -6.82 6.69
C THR A 86 -12.44 -8.20 7.30
N VAL A 87 -11.62 -8.29 8.35
CA VAL A 87 -11.27 -9.56 9.00
C VAL A 87 -11.62 -9.52 10.48
N ARG A 88 -10.80 -8.90 11.31
CA ARG A 88 -10.99 -8.74 12.76
C ARG A 88 -10.17 -7.58 13.30
N LYS A 89 -10.50 -7.15 14.49
CA LYS A 89 -9.63 -6.20 15.21
C LYS A 89 -8.32 -6.87 15.60
N LEU A 90 -7.25 -6.09 15.60
CA LEU A 90 -5.93 -6.44 16.07
C LEU A 90 -5.68 -5.80 17.43
N SER A 91 -5.02 -6.53 18.33
CA SER A 91 -4.44 -5.95 19.52
C SER A 91 -3.23 -5.08 19.18
N GLU A 92 -2.82 -4.19 20.06
CA GLU A 92 -1.63 -3.35 19.82
C GLU A 92 -0.35 -4.21 19.67
N ASN A 93 -0.24 -5.30 20.45
CA ASN A 93 0.87 -6.23 20.29
C ASN A 93 0.90 -6.91 18.90
N GLU A 94 -0.26 -7.27 18.32
CA GLU A 94 -0.31 -7.82 16.97
C GLU A 94 0.06 -6.78 15.91
N LYS A 95 -0.32 -5.53 16.11
CA LYS A 95 0.08 -4.41 15.23
C LYS A 95 1.59 -4.17 15.30
N ASP A 96 2.17 -4.21 16.49
CA ASP A 96 3.60 -4.04 16.67
C ASP A 96 4.39 -5.24 16.12
N MET A 97 3.88 -6.46 16.22
CA MET A 97 4.47 -7.63 15.56
C MET A 97 4.46 -7.46 14.04
N TYR A 98 3.31 -7.05 13.48
CA TYR A 98 3.21 -6.77 12.05
C TYR A 98 4.15 -5.65 11.61
N HIS A 99 4.29 -4.61 12.42
CA HIS A 99 5.23 -3.52 12.17
C HIS A 99 6.67 -4.02 12.10
N LYS A 100 7.11 -4.81 13.09
CA LYS A 100 8.46 -5.41 13.10
C LYS A 100 8.74 -6.29 11.89
N GLU A 101 7.77 -7.09 11.46
CA GLU A 101 7.89 -7.88 10.24
C GLU A 101 8.01 -6.99 8.98
N ASN A 102 7.26 -5.89 8.93
CA ASN A 102 7.35 -4.93 7.82
C ASN A 102 8.67 -4.14 7.78
N MET A 103 9.33 -3.92 8.91
CA MET A 103 10.68 -3.31 8.94
C MET A 103 11.68 -4.11 8.10
N LEU A 104 11.54 -5.45 8.01
CA LEU A 104 12.38 -6.27 7.14
C LEU A 104 12.21 -5.91 5.66
N SER A 105 10.97 -5.68 5.21
CA SER A 105 10.71 -5.27 3.83
C SER A 105 11.12 -3.82 3.57
N ALA A 106 11.02 -2.94 4.57
CA ALA A 106 11.50 -1.57 4.48
C ALA A 106 13.03 -1.51 4.23
N LYS A 107 13.77 -2.33 4.96
CA LYS A 107 15.23 -2.47 4.80
C LYS A 107 15.63 -2.91 3.39
N LEU A 108 14.88 -3.83 2.77
CA LEU A 108 15.13 -4.26 1.40
C LEU A 108 15.01 -3.12 0.37
N VAL A 109 14.17 -2.11 0.66
CA VAL A 109 14.01 -0.92 -0.19
C VAL A 109 14.77 0.30 0.32
N LEU A 110 15.88 0.07 1.02
CA LEU A 110 16.85 1.07 1.48
C LEU A 110 16.32 2.09 2.51
N ILE A 111 15.28 1.74 3.26
CA ILE A 111 14.84 2.54 4.40
C ILE A 111 15.72 2.17 5.61
N ASP A 112 16.32 3.18 6.24
CA ASP A 112 17.15 3.00 7.43
C ASP A 112 16.29 2.68 8.64
N GLU A 113 16.42 1.45 9.17
CA GLU A 113 15.65 0.97 10.31
C GLU A 113 15.86 1.78 11.59
N ASN A 114 17.03 2.42 11.75
CA ASN A 114 17.34 3.25 12.92
C ASN A 114 16.58 4.59 12.91
N LYS A 115 16.11 5.02 11.74
CA LYS A 115 15.32 6.24 11.56
C LYS A 115 13.83 5.98 11.47
N MET A 116 13.41 4.70 11.51
CA MET A 116 12.01 4.34 11.50
C MET A 116 11.40 4.45 12.91
N PRO A 117 10.10 4.83 13.00
CA PRO A 117 9.34 4.62 14.22
C PRO A 117 9.45 3.16 14.68
N GLN A 118 9.57 2.92 15.97
CA GLN A 118 9.84 1.56 16.49
C GLN A 118 8.58 0.75 16.80
N THR A 119 7.44 1.43 16.90
CA THR A 119 6.14 0.82 17.16
C THR A 119 5.14 1.22 16.07
N HIS A 120 4.10 0.41 15.90
CA HIS A 120 3.01 0.77 14.97
C HIS A 120 2.36 2.12 15.36
N LYS A 121 2.20 2.37 16.65
CA LYS A 121 1.59 3.60 17.14
C LYS A 121 2.44 4.83 16.84
N GLU A 122 3.74 4.73 16.96
CA GLU A 122 4.67 5.80 16.56
C GLU A 122 4.61 6.06 15.05
N LEU A 123 4.53 4.98 14.24
CA LEU A 123 4.40 5.11 12.78
C LEU A 123 3.08 5.79 12.39
N GLU A 124 1.98 5.41 13.02
CA GLU A 124 0.67 6.03 12.81
C GLU A 124 0.70 7.53 13.17
N ASN A 125 1.29 7.87 14.31
CA ASN A 125 1.45 9.26 14.75
C ASN A 125 2.33 10.06 13.78
N TRP A 126 3.42 9.47 13.29
CA TRP A 126 4.30 10.07 12.30
C TRP A 126 3.55 10.38 10.99
N VAL A 127 2.74 9.44 10.47
CA VAL A 127 1.88 9.65 9.29
C VAL A 127 0.88 10.78 9.52
N ILE A 128 0.21 10.81 10.69
CA ILE A 128 -0.76 11.86 11.04
C ILE A 128 -0.06 13.22 11.09
N ASP A 129 1.11 13.29 11.70
CA ASP A 129 1.85 14.54 11.87
C ASP A 129 2.31 15.11 10.52
N LEU A 130 2.88 14.28 9.66
CA LEU A 130 3.24 14.68 8.30
C LEU A 130 2.03 15.13 7.47
N THR A 131 0.89 14.46 7.64
CA THR A 131 -0.35 14.84 6.98
C THR A 131 -0.81 16.22 7.43
N ARG A 132 -0.75 16.50 8.73
CA ARG A 132 -1.12 17.81 9.30
C ARG A 132 -0.18 18.94 8.87
N ARG A 133 1.11 18.67 8.81
CA ARG A 133 2.13 19.64 8.33
C ARG A 133 2.06 19.88 6.83
N LYS A 134 1.26 19.12 6.09
CA LYS A 134 1.14 19.16 4.62
C LYS A 134 2.49 19.02 3.89
N GLN A 135 3.46 18.35 4.52
CA GLN A 135 4.85 18.30 4.05
C GLN A 135 4.99 17.59 2.71
N PHE A 136 4.16 16.57 2.43
CA PHE A 136 4.14 15.81 1.18
C PHE A 136 2.84 15.96 0.40
N LEU A 137 1.97 16.88 0.79
CA LEU A 137 0.59 16.93 0.32
C LEU A 137 0.37 18.14 -0.61
N LEU A 138 1.15 18.20 -1.69
CA LEU A 138 0.88 19.10 -2.79
C LEU A 138 0.01 18.40 -3.83
N ILE A 139 -1.19 18.94 -4.07
CA ILE A 139 -1.98 18.55 -5.21
C ILE A 139 -1.42 19.27 -6.43
N THR A 140 -0.63 18.52 -7.18
CA THR A 140 -0.06 18.95 -8.46
C THR A 140 -0.96 18.47 -9.60
N ASP A 141 -0.66 18.91 -10.82
CA ASP A 141 -1.31 18.39 -12.04
C ASP A 141 -1.22 16.86 -12.10
N VAL A 142 -0.07 16.30 -11.69
CA VAL A 142 0.14 14.85 -11.59
C VAL A 142 -0.86 14.18 -10.65
N ALA A 143 -1.14 14.79 -9.49
CA ALA A 143 -2.12 14.24 -8.55
C ALA A 143 -3.55 14.29 -9.12
N ASN A 144 -3.89 15.35 -9.85
CA ASN A 144 -5.16 15.47 -10.55
C ASN A 144 -5.28 14.47 -11.70
N ASP A 145 -4.20 14.24 -12.45
CA ASP A 145 -4.14 13.21 -13.48
C ASP A 145 -4.37 11.82 -12.89
N VAL A 146 -3.70 11.50 -11.78
CA VAL A 146 -3.88 10.22 -11.08
C VAL A 146 -5.32 10.07 -10.57
N LYS A 147 -5.92 11.14 -10.04
CA LYS A 147 -7.35 11.16 -9.67
C LYS A 147 -8.23 10.80 -10.87
N SER A 148 -8.01 11.47 -12.01
CA SER A 148 -8.75 11.21 -13.25
C SER A 148 -8.57 9.76 -13.72
N ILE A 149 -7.35 9.23 -13.70
CA ILE A 149 -7.05 7.83 -14.04
C ILE A 149 -7.81 6.85 -13.14
N ILE A 150 -7.86 7.10 -11.84
CA ILE A 150 -8.62 6.26 -10.91
C ILE A 150 -10.12 6.36 -11.20
N GLN A 151 -10.63 7.53 -11.57
CA GLN A 151 -12.05 7.73 -11.88
C GLN A 151 -12.45 7.09 -13.21
N THR A 152 -11.66 7.29 -14.26
CA THR A 152 -11.98 6.83 -15.63
C THR A 152 -11.67 5.36 -15.87
N GLY A 153 -10.71 4.81 -15.11
CA GLY A 153 -10.36 3.40 -15.14
C GLY A 153 -9.88 2.89 -16.50
N PRO A 154 -8.63 3.17 -16.89
CA PRO A 154 -8.03 2.55 -18.07
C PRO A 154 -7.73 1.07 -17.79
N VAL A 155 -8.77 0.30 -17.57
CA VAL A 155 -8.72 -1.11 -17.13
C VAL A 155 -9.22 -2.05 -18.22
N PRO A 156 -8.85 -3.35 -18.18
CA PRO A 156 -9.36 -4.36 -19.10
C PRO A 156 -10.89 -4.40 -19.16
N ARG A 157 -11.44 -4.77 -20.29
CA ARG A 157 -12.90 -4.75 -20.54
C ARG A 157 -13.72 -5.51 -19.51
N HIS A 158 -13.21 -6.64 -19.00
CA HIS A 158 -13.91 -7.44 -17.99
C HIS A 158 -13.95 -6.81 -16.58
N ILE A 159 -13.08 -5.82 -16.31
CA ILE A 159 -13.07 -5.07 -15.04
C ILE A 159 -13.91 -3.79 -15.13
N LYS A 160 -14.13 -3.26 -16.33
CA LYS A 160 -14.88 -2.02 -16.54
C LYS A 160 -16.22 -1.94 -15.81
N PRO A 161 -17.07 -2.98 -15.78
CA PRO A 161 -18.38 -2.90 -15.11
C PRO A 161 -18.30 -2.66 -13.60
N ILE A 162 -17.27 -3.17 -12.94
CA ILE A 162 -17.09 -3.03 -11.48
C ILE A 162 -16.18 -1.87 -11.10
N TRP A 163 -15.51 -1.25 -12.09
CA TRP A 163 -14.55 -0.19 -11.82
C TRP A 163 -15.13 1.04 -11.12
N PRO A 164 -16.32 1.56 -11.47
CA PRO A 164 -16.92 2.68 -10.76
C PRO A 164 -17.08 2.42 -9.27
N PHE A 165 -17.43 1.19 -8.90
CA PHE A 165 -17.52 0.79 -7.51
C PHE A 165 -16.15 0.73 -6.83
N ILE A 166 -15.13 0.18 -7.50
CA ILE A 166 -13.74 0.15 -7.00
C ILE A 166 -13.24 1.58 -6.79
N SER A 167 -13.43 2.46 -7.77
CA SER A 167 -13.07 3.88 -7.68
C SER A 167 -13.79 4.59 -6.53
N PHE A 168 -15.08 4.35 -6.39
CA PHE A 168 -15.87 4.88 -5.29
C PHE A 168 -15.30 4.43 -3.93
N MET A 169 -15.04 3.15 -3.76
CA MET A 169 -14.45 2.61 -2.53
C MET A 169 -13.06 3.19 -2.28
N ALA A 170 -12.20 3.30 -3.31
CA ALA A 170 -10.86 3.85 -3.19
C ALA A 170 -10.87 5.28 -2.64
N PHE A 171 -11.72 6.17 -3.18
CA PHE A 171 -11.79 7.55 -2.70
C PHE A 171 -12.47 7.68 -1.35
N HIS A 172 -13.55 6.95 -1.10
CA HIS A 172 -14.35 7.13 0.11
C HIS A 172 -13.82 6.35 1.34
N THR A 173 -12.79 5.50 1.17
CA THR A 173 -12.02 4.91 2.27
C THR A 173 -10.81 5.75 2.68
N LEU A 174 -10.41 6.74 1.87
CA LEU A 174 -9.34 7.66 2.25
C LEU A 174 -9.68 8.44 3.53
N PRO A 175 -8.69 8.75 4.39
CA PRO A 175 -8.86 9.72 5.47
C PRO A 175 -9.38 11.07 4.94
N GLU A 176 -10.04 11.81 5.81
CA GLU A 176 -10.72 13.06 5.43
C GLU A 176 -9.76 14.08 4.82
N GLU A 177 -8.58 14.21 5.38
CA GLU A 177 -7.55 15.14 4.94
C GLU A 177 -7.17 14.88 3.46
N PHE A 178 -6.97 13.61 3.09
CA PHE A 178 -6.66 13.24 1.71
C PHE A 178 -7.84 13.43 0.76
N ARG A 179 -9.07 13.12 1.22
CA ARG A 179 -10.26 13.38 0.41
C ARG A 179 -10.43 14.86 0.09
N ASN A 180 -10.21 15.71 1.11
CA ASN A 180 -10.31 17.16 0.94
C ASN A 180 -9.29 17.69 -0.04
N LEU A 181 -8.04 17.17 -0.01
CA LEU A 181 -7.00 17.52 -0.98
C LEU A 181 -7.40 17.16 -2.42
N TYR A 182 -8.05 16.02 -2.61
CA TYR A 182 -8.57 15.61 -3.92
C TYR A 182 -9.92 16.25 -4.29
N GLY A 183 -10.48 17.11 -3.46
CA GLY A 183 -11.81 17.70 -3.67
C GLY A 183 -12.93 16.65 -3.71
N VAL A 184 -12.77 15.55 -2.98
CA VAL A 184 -13.76 14.47 -2.93
C VAL A 184 -14.69 14.66 -1.73
N ASN A 185 -15.85 15.24 -1.98
CA ASN A 185 -16.87 15.43 -0.94
C ASN A 185 -17.49 14.09 -0.53
N GLN A 186 -17.48 13.82 0.78
CA GLN A 186 -18.13 12.64 1.35
C GLN A 186 -19.47 13.00 2.02
N LYS A 187 -20.56 12.61 1.41
CA LYS A 187 -21.91 12.69 2.01
C LYS A 187 -22.11 11.57 3.04
N LYS A 188 -23.06 11.74 3.96
CA LYS A 188 -23.39 10.71 4.98
C LYS A 188 -23.70 9.34 4.37
N TRP A 189 -24.39 9.30 3.22
CA TRP A 189 -24.72 8.06 2.55
C TRP A 189 -23.49 7.37 1.93
N HIS A 190 -22.48 8.12 1.43
CA HIS A 190 -21.22 7.53 0.96
C HIS A 190 -20.54 6.74 2.08
N LYS A 191 -20.42 7.37 3.27
CA LYS A 191 -19.85 6.72 4.45
C LYS A 191 -20.64 5.46 4.85
N LYS A 192 -21.98 5.53 4.76
CA LYS A 192 -22.84 4.38 5.04
C LYS A 192 -22.60 3.23 4.05
N VAL A 193 -22.54 3.52 2.75
CA VAL A 193 -22.27 2.53 1.70
C VAL A 193 -20.90 1.87 1.91
N VAL A 194 -19.85 2.65 2.16
CA VAL A 194 -18.51 2.10 2.46
C VAL A 194 -18.56 1.16 3.66
N ASN A 195 -19.14 1.60 4.78
CA ASN A 195 -19.19 0.79 6.00
C ASN A 195 -19.98 -0.51 5.79
N ILE A 196 -21.12 -0.45 5.08
CA ILE A 196 -21.92 -1.64 4.76
C ILE A 196 -21.08 -2.63 3.93
N ASN A 197 -20.41 -2.17 2.87
CA ASN A 197 -19.61 -3.04 2.01
C ASN A 197 -18.44 -3.69 2.78
N LEU A 198 -17.72 -2.93 3.59
CA LEU A 198 -16.64 -3.48 4.43
C LEU A 198 -17.19 -4.48 5.46
N SER A 199 -18.38 -4.23 6.03
CA SER A 199 -19.05 -5.16 6.95
C SER A 199 -19.51 -6.43 6.24
N ILE A 200 -20.05 -6.32 5.03
CA ILE A 200 -20.42 -7.48 4.20
C ILE A 200 -19.19 -8.36 3.96
N LEU A 201 -18.07 -7.76 3.54
CA LEU A 201 -16.81 -8.50 3.35
C LEU A 201 -16.35 -9.19 4.63
N ARG A 202 -16.48 -8.54 5.79
CA ARG A 202 -16.13 -9.13 7.09
C ARG A 202 -17.00 -10.33 7.43
N ILE A 203 -18.32 -10.23 7.20
CA ILE A 203 -19.28 -11.27 7.53
C ILE A 203 -19.18 -12.44 6.54
N THR A 204 -19.04 -12.18 5.25
CA THR A 204 -19.06 -13.23 4.22
C THR A 204 -17.72 -13.93 4.07
N ARG A 205 -16.58 -13.26 4.38
CA ARG A 205 -15.24 -13.81 4.23
C ARG A 205 -15.03 -15.17 4.91
N PRO A 206 -15.50 -15.46 6.14
CA PRO A 206 -15.33 -16.77 6.76
C PRO A 206 -15.98 -17.91 5.98
N PHE A 207 -17.05 -17.62 5.23
CA PHE A 207 -17.78 -18.60 4.43
C PHE A 207 -17.19 -18.82 3.05
N LEU A 208 -16.26 -17.94 2.61
CA LEU A 208 -15.60 -18.14 1.33
C LEU A 208 -14.58 -19.29 1.41
N PRO A 209 -14.47 -20.13 0.37
CA PRO A 209 -13.39 -21.11 0.29
C PRO A 209 -12.00 -20.44 0.43
N PRO A 210 -11.00 -21.14 0.97
CA PRO A 210 -9.64 -20.61 1.14
C PRO A 210 -9.03 -20.04 -0.16
N PHE A 211 -9.44 -20.60 -1.30
CA PHE A 211 -9.03 -20.13 -2.62
C PHE A 211 -9.41 -18.67 -2.90
N PHE A 212 -10.57 -18.21 -2.44
CA PHE A 212 -11.03 -16.84 -2.62
C PHE A 212 -10.55 -15.88 -1.51
N ARG A 213 -10.05 -16.42 -0.39
CA ARG A 213 -9.60 -15.62 0.75
C ARG A 213 -8.15 -15.16 0.65
N LEU A 214 -7.34 -15.84 -0.16
CA LEU A 214 -5.92 -15.58 -0.31
C LEU A 214 -5.58 -15.37 -1.79
N ILE A 215 -4.79 -14.35 -2.08
CA ILE A 215 -4.22 -14.14 -3.41
C ILE A 215 -3.26 -15.29 -3.78
N PRO A 216 -3.07 -15.59 -5.06
CA PRO A 216 -2.21 -16.69 -5.49
C PRO A 216 -0.80 -16.69 -4.86
N PRO A 217 -0.05 -15.56 -4.82
CA PRO A 217 1.27 -15.54 -4.19
C PRO A 217 1.26 -15.96 -2.72
N ALA A 218 0.28 -15.51 -1.94
CA ALA A 218 0.14 -15.89 -0.53
C ALA A 218 -0.18 -17.39 -0.37
N ARG A 219 -0.97 -17.97 -1.29
CA ARG A 219 -1.24 -19.41 -1.30
C ARG A 219 0.01 -20.23 -1.58
N TRP A 220 0.80 -19.82 -2.57
CA TRP A 220 2.06 -20.48 -2.90
C TRP A 220 3.07 -20.39 -1.75
N ALA A 221 3.19 -19.22 -1.10
CA ALA A 221 4.02 -19.07 0.09
C ALA A 221 3.57 -20.02 1.22
N LYS A 222 2.27 -20.07 1.51
CA LYS A 222 1.71 -20.99 2.51
C LYS A 222 2.00 -22.45 2.18
N GLN A 223 1.92 -22.83 0.91
CA GLN A 223 2.23 -24.19 0.48
C GLN A 223 3.72 -24.52 0.63
N ARG A 224 4.62 -23.58 0.27
CA ARG A 224 6.06 -23.73 0.50
C ARG A 224 6.39 -23.96 1.96
N ILE A 225 5.83 -23.14 2.87
CA ILE A 225 6.03 -23.27 4.31
C ILE A 225 5.50 -24.63 4.81
N LYS A 226 4.34 -25.08 4.31
CA LYS A 226 3.77 -26.38 4.68
C LYS A 226 4.66 -27.55 4.27
N ASN A 227 5.31 -27.46 3.13
CA ASN A 227 6.21 -28.50 2.59
C ASN A 227 7.63 -28.44 3.19
N ARG A 228 7.93 -27.43 3.99
CA ARG A 228 9.21 -27.20 4.66
C ARG A 228 8.97 -26.97 6.14
N PRO A 229 8.77 -28.04 6.94
CA PRO A 229 8.50 -27.93 8.37
C PRO A 229 9.60 -27.21 9.16
N ASP A 230 10.84 -27.25 8.67
CA ASP A 230 11.99 -26.53 9.19
C ASP A 230 11.83 -25.00 9.16
N LEU A 231 11.02 -24.49 8.22
CA LEU A 231 10.70 -23.06 8.08
C LEU A 231 9.43 -22.64 8.85
N GLN A 232 8.74 -23.58 9.47
CA GLN A 232 7.60 -23.25 10.32
C GLN A 232 8.12 -22.60 11.61
N PHE A 233 7.98 -21.28 11.72
CA PHE A 233 8.12 -20.63 13.01
C PHE A 233 7.13 -21.31 13.97
N LYS A 234 7.66 -21.99 14.97
CA LYS A 234 6.85 -22.43 16.10
C LYS A 234 6.31 -21.18 16.79
N GLN A 235 5.17 -20.70 16.34
CA GLN A 235 4.34 -19.86 17.19
C GLN A 235 4.01 -20.70 18.42
N LYS A 236 4.80 -20.60 19.46
CA LYS A 236 4.35 -20.97 20.80
C LYS A 236 3.24 -19.97 21.13
N SER A 237 2.02 -20.31 20.74
CA SER A 237 0.84 -19.77 21.37
C SER A 237 0.91 -20.18 22.83
N LYS A 238 1.38 -19.29 23.68
CA LYS A 238 0.94 -19.29 25.07
C LYS A 238 -0.36 -18.50 25.07
N ILE A 239 -1.45 -19.26 25.15
CA ILE A 239 -2.73 -18.83 25.63
C ILE A 239 -2.58 -18.26 27.02
#